data_83c6cccdc16ae95e16e25b11ce9c4f71
#
_entry.id   83c6cccdc16ae95e16e25b11ce9c4f71
#
_cell.length_a   1.000
_cell.length_b   1.000
_cell.length_c   1.000
_cell.angle_alpha   90.00
_cell.angle_beta   90.00
_cell.angle_gamma   90.00
#
_symmetry.space_group_name_H-M   'P 1'
#
loop_
_entity.id
_entity.type
_entity.pdbx_description
1 polymer ?
#
loop_
_entity_poly.entity_id
_entity_poly.type
_entity_poly.pdbx_seq_one_letter_code
_entity_poly.pdbx_strand_id
1 'polypeptide(L)'
;GEVEFNAPLVVAAPTYNIIDELKDEGDWSVLKKYSGFEFDDLFPKSTAREKYENMMYLERPGCNLCMGNQEKAEKGDTVMATSTRLFQGRVVADSDRKKGESLLASTPVVVLSAILGRIPSLEEYKNAVTGINLTKFTPPINSLYS
;
A
#
# COMPACT_ATOMS: atom_id res chain seq x y z
N GLY A 1 1.76 19.14 -9.93
CA GLY A 1 2.25 19.27 -8.58
C GLY A 1 2.76 17.95 -8.04
N GLU A 2 3.68 17.98 -7.13
CA GLU A 2 4.13 16.77 -6.44
C GLU A 2 3.05 16.32 -5.46
N VAL A 3 2.86 15.01 -5.38
CA VAL A 3 1.97 14.41 -4.39
C VAL A 3 2.70 14.33 -3.06
N GLU A 4 2.11 14.87 -2.01
CA GLU A 4 2.59 14.73 -0.65
C GLU A 4 1.73 13.70 0.09
N PHE A 5 2.38 12.87 0.91
CA PHE A 5 1.70 11.91 1.76
C PHE A 5 1.50 12.50 3.16
N ASN A 6 0.33 12.33 3.72
CA ASN A 6 0.00 12.73 5.09
C ASN A 6 -0.15 11.52 6.04
N ALA A 7 0.09 10.32 5.52
CA ALA A 7 0.24 9.09 6.29
C ALA A 7 1.23 8.16 5.57
N PRO A 8 1.90 7.25 6.28
CA PRO A 8 2.78 6.28 5.66
C PRO A 8 2.02 5.34 4.72
N LEU A 9 2.60 5.08 3.54
CA LEU A 9 2.08 4.11 2.58
C LEU A 9 3.14 3.04 2.31
N VAL A 10 2.85 1.80 2.63
CA VAL A 10 3.72 0.65 2.36
C VAL A 10 3.17 -0.12 1.18
N VAL A 11 4.00 -0.35 0.18
CA VAL A 11 3.63 -1.02 -1.08
C VAL A 11 4.54 -2.21 -1.29
N ALA A 12 3.96 -3.37 -1.57
CA ALA A 12 4.69 -4.56 -1.99
C ALA A 12 4.04 -5.17 -3.22
N ALA A 13 4.83 -5.44 -4.26
CA ALA A 13 4.37 -6.22 -5.40
C ALA A 13 4.24 -7.71 -5.00
N PRO A 14 3.29 -8.46 -5.56
CA PRO A 14 3.14 -9.88 -5.21
C PRO A 14 4.33 -10.73 -5.64
N THR A 15 4.98 -10.39 -6.76
CA THR A 15 6.12 -11.12 -7.32
C THR A 15 7.14 -10.19 -7.96
N TYR A 16 8.36 -10.68 -8.20
CA TYR A 16 9.37 -9.96 -8.98
C TYR A 16 8.96 -9.75 -10.44
N ASN A 17 8.19 -10.66 -11.03
CA ASN A 17 7.71 -10.51 -12.41
C ASN A 17 6.84 -9.26 -12.58
N ILE A 18 6.01 -8.93 -11.59
CA ILE A 18 5.21 -7.70 -11.61
C ILE A 18 6.12 -6.45 -11.59
N ILE A 19 7.23 -6.49 -10.87
CA ILE A 19 8.20 -5.39 -10.88
C ILE A 19 8.83 -5.25 -12.27
N ASP A 20 9.16 -6.34 -12.92
CA ASP A 20 9.71 -6.31 -14.29
C ASP A 20 8.70 -5.73 -15.28
N GLU A 21 7.43 -6.10 -15.19
CA GLU A 21 6.35 -5.51 -15.98
C GLU A 21 6.22 -3.99 -15.73
N LEU A 22 6.24 -3.56 -14.48
CA LEU A 22 6.19 -2.14 -14.11
C LEU A 22 7.40 -1.36 -14.66
N LYS A 23 8.59 -1.98 -14.72
CA LYS A 23 9.77 -1.39 -15.33
C LYS A 23 9.61 -1.24 -16.84
N ASP A 24 9.11 -2.25 -17.51
CA ASP A 24 8.89 -2.25 -18.95
C ASP A 24 7.82 -1.23 -19.37
N GLU A 25 6.78 -1.05 -18.56
CA GLU A 25 5.73 -0.06 -18.79
C GLU A 25 6.12 1.38 -18.36
N GLY A 26 7.22 1.54 -17.64
CA GLY A 26 7.68 2.83 -17.14
C GLY A 26 7.07 3.26 -15.79
N ASP A 27 6.11 2.51 -15.29
CA ASP A 27 5.40 2.84 -14.03
C ASP A 27 6.30 2.69 -12.80
N TRP A 28 7.31 1.83 -12.87
CA TRP A 28 8.31 1.68 -11.81
C TRP A 28 9.03 2.98 -11.48
N SER A 29 9.37 3.77 -12.50
CA SER A 29 10.04 5.07 -12.31
C SER A 29 9.16 6.06 -11.54
N VAL A 30 7.85 5.99 -11.72
CA VAL A 30 6.88 6.81 -10.98
C VAL A 30 6.83 6.39 -9.51
N LEU A 31 6.76 5.10 -9.24
CA LEU A 31 6.78 4.58 -7.87
C LEU A 31 8.07 4.96 -7.15
N LYS A 32 9.22 4.83 -7.81
CA LYS A 32 10.52 5.22 -7.26
C LYS A 32 10.61 6.71 -6.92
N LYS A 33 10.01 7.56 -7.71
CA LYS A 33 10.01 9.01 -7.47
C LYS A 33 9.38 9.37 -6.11
N TYR A 34 8.39 8.61 -5.67
CA TYR A 34 7.68 8.85 -4.42
C TYR A 34 8.15 7.99 -3.25
N SER A 35 9.02 7.02 -3.52
CA SER A 35 9.56 6.13 -2.49
C SER A 35 10.82 6.70 -1.85
N GLY A 36 10.89 6.66 -0.53
CA GLY A 36 12.09 7.00 0.22
C GLY A 36 13.16 5.91 0.20
N PHE A 37 12.82 4.68 -0.25
CA PHE A 37 13.69 3.53 -0.35
C PHE A 37 13.41 2.68 -1.56
N GLU A 38 14.44 2.01 -2.03
CA GLU A 38 14.31 0.82 -2.87
C GLU A 38 14.52 -0.44 -2.01
N PHE A 39 13.80 -1.50 -2.32
CA PHE A 39 13.96 -2.77 -1.61
C PHE A 39 15.34 -3.44 -1.83
N ASP A 40 16.13 -2.96 -2.81
CA ASP A 40 17.52 -3.39 -3.04
C ASP A 40 18.52 -2.71 -2.10
N ASP A 41 18.14 -1.59 -1.51
CA ASP A 41 18.92 -1.00 -0.42
C ASP A 41 18.76 -1.91 0.80
N LEU A 42 19.86 -2.36 1.33
CA LEU A 42 19.92 -3.25 2.50
C LEU A 42 18.89 -2.78 3.54
N PHE A 43 17.80 -3.54 3.67
CA PHE A 43 16.72 -3.24 4.59
C PHE A 43 17.26 -3.07 6.00
N PRO A 44 17.30 -1.89 6.54
CA PRO A 44 17.49 -1.78 7.95
C PRO A 44 16.23 -2.36 8.61
N LYS A 45 16.40 -3.41 9.37
CA LYS A 45 15.42 -3.86 10.35
C LYS A 45 15.25 -2.75 11.38
N SER A 46 14.49 -1.75 11.08
CA SER A 46 14.24 -0.68 12.03
C SER A 46 12.80 -0.66 12.43
N THR A 47 12.60 -0.47 13.69
CA THR A 47 11.31 -0.15 14.31
C THR A 47 10.65 1.02 13.56
N ALA A 48 9.53 0.73 12.99
CA ALA A 48 8.91 1.36 11.87
C ALA A 48 8.64 2.88 11.95
N ARG A 49 8.32 3.44 13.10
CA ARG A 49 7.63 4.73 13.17
C ARG A 49 8.50 5.93 12.79
N GLU A 50 9.77 5.97 13.18
CA GLU A 50 10.66 7.09 12.86
C GLU A 50 11.04 7.17 11.38
N LYS A 51 10.90 6.05 10.66
CA LYS A 51 11.24 5.97 9.24
C LYS A 51 10.08 6.23 8.30
N TYR A 52 8.85 6.01 8.76
CA TYR A 52 7.65 6.00 7.93
C TYR A 52 6.79 7.25 8.09
N GLU A 53 7.36 8.35 8.54
CA GLU A 53 6.60 9.60 8.58
C GLU A 53 6.34 10.11 7.16
N ASN A 54 5.08 10.07 6.76
CA ASN A 54 4.54 10.75 5.57
C ASN A 54 5.24 10.43 4.23
N MET A 55 5.63 9.18 4.02
CA MET A 55 6.30 8.73 2.82
C MET A 55 5.70 7.44 2.26
N MET A 56 5.97 7.16 0.99
CA MET A 56 5.71 5.86 0.39
C MET A 56 6.95 4.97 0.49
N TYR A 57 6.75 3.70 0.82
CA TYR A 57 7.80 2.69 0.94
C TYR A 57 7.52 1.52 0.02
N LEU A 58 8.54 1.13 -0.73
CA LEU A 58 8.53 -0.08 -1.54
C LEU A 58 9.18 -1.21 -0.73
N GLU A 59 8.37 -2.21 -0.42
CA GLU A 59 8.81 -3.42 0.28
C GLU A 59 9.15 -4.55 -0.69
N ARG A 60 9.89 -5.55 -0.20
CA ARG A 60 10.23 -6.73 -0.99
C ARG A 60 8.98 -7.40 -1.53
N PRO A 61 9.03 -7.85 -2.79
CA PRO A 61 7.92 -8.62 -3.36
C PRO A 61 7.61 -9.87 -2.56
N GLY A 62 6.34 -10.20 -2.48
CA GLY A 62 5.84 -11.39 -1.82
C GLY A 62 4.65 -11.12 -0.91
N CYS A 63 4.24 -12.16 -0.18
CA CYS A 63 3.06 -12.11 0.70
C CYS A 63 3.37 -11.70 2.15
N ASN A 64 4.62 -11.42 2.49
CA ASN A 64 5.01 -11.16 3.87
C ASN A 64 4.34 -9.91 4.46
N LEU A 65 4.18 -8.86 3.67
CA LEU A 65 3.46 -7.65 4.10
C LEU A 65 2.00 -7.97 4.43
N CYS A 66 1.30 -8.70 3.55
CA CYS A 66 -0.08 -9.12 3.78
C CYS A 66 -0.24 -10.05 4.99
N MET A 67 0.81 -10.77 5.34
CA MET A 67 0.83 -11.69 6.48
C MET A 67 1.21 -10.98 7.79
N GLY A 68 1.56 -9.70 7.76
CA GLY A 68 2.03 -8.95 8.93
C GLY A 68 3.40 -9.43 9.45
N ASN A 69 4.22 -10.01 8.59
CA ASN A 69 5.54 -10.52 8.96
C ASN A 69 6.67 -9.53 8.66
N GLN A 70 6.44 -8.59 7.74
CA GLN A 70 7.41 -7.54 7.43
C GLN A 70 7.21 -6.33 8.31
N GLU A 71 5.99 -5.80 8.32
CA GLU A 71 5.66 -4.59 9.05
C GLU A 71 4.39 -4.77 9.86
N LYS A 72 4.39 -4.19 11.05
CA LYS A 72 3.20 -4.04 11.89
C LYS A 72 3.15 -2.61 12.41
N ALA A 73 1.96 -2.03 12.35
CA ALA A 73 1.70 -0.76 13.02
C ALA A 73 1.72 -0.91 14.53
N GLU A 74 1.89 0.19 15.22
CA GLU A 74 1.93 0.19 16.68
C GLU A 74 0.58 -0.09 17.31
N LYS A 75 0.64 -0.39 18.60
CA LYS A 75 -0.57 -0.66 19.40
C LYS A 75 -1.52 0.53 19.41
N GLY A 76 -2.75 0.28 18.95
CA GLY A 76 -3.81 1.28 18.93
C GLY A 76 -3.87 2.12 17.66
N ASP A 77 -3.02 1.85 16.68
CA ASP A 77 -3.11 2.46 15.37
C ASP A 77 -4.27 1.87 14.55
N THR A 78 -4.72 2.62 13.54
CA THR A 78 -5.64 2.15 12.52
C THR A 78 -4.85 1.93 11.23
N VAL A 79 -4.95 0.73 10.66
CA VAL A 79 -4.31 0.36 9.40
C VAL A 79 -5.35 0.10 8.34
N MET A 80 -5.19 0.73 7.18
CA MET A 80 -5.97 0.40 5.99
C MET A 80 -5.11 -0.45 5.05
N ALA A 81 -5.63 -1.57 4.60
CA ALA A 81 -4.92 -2.50 3.75
C ALA A 81 -5.81 -3.13 2.67
N THR A 82 -5.19 -3.61 1.61
CA THR A 82 -5.87 -4.33 0.52
C THR A 82 -5.96 -5.84 0.77
N SER A 83 -5.38 -6.33 1.85
CA SER A 83 -5.39 -7.76 2.18
C SER A 83 -6.77 -8.22 2.63
N THR A 84 -7.29 -9.27 2.03
CA THR A 84 -8.56 -9.88 2.39
C THR A 84 -8.50 -10.77 3.63
N ARG A 85 -7.32 -10.96 4.19
CA ARG A 85 -7.07 -11.81 5.36
C ARG A 85 -6.74 -11.01 6.61
N LEU A 86 -7.45 -9.91 6.82
CA LEU A 86 -7.28 -9.09 8.02
C LEU A 86 -7.98 -9.73 9.20
N PHE A 87 -7.27 -9.83 10.30
CA PHE A 87 -7.80 -10.18 11.62
C PHE A 87 -7.02 -9.40 12.69
N GLN A 88 -7.58 -9.35 13.89
CA GLN A 88 -6.98 -8.63 15.00
C GLN A 88 -5.53 -9.12 15.27
N GLY A 89 -4.61 -8.21 15.46
CA GLY A 89 -3.20 -8.51 15.73
C GLY A 89 -2.35 -8.89 14.50
N ARG A 90 -2.95 -8.96 13.29
CA ARG A 90 -2.19 -9.33 12.09
C ARG A 90 -1.27 -8.22 11.62
N VAL A 91 -1.83 -7.05 11.35
CA VAL A 91 -1.10 -5.89 10.81
C VAL A 91 -0.91 -4.77 11.82
N VAL A 92 -1.65 -4.83 12.92
CA VAL A 92 -1.50 -3.92 14.06
C VAL A 92 -1.17 -4.72 15.30
N ALA A 93 -0.17 -4.28 16.07
CA ALA A 93 0.18 -4.93 17.31
C ALA A 93 -0.93 -4.74 18.36
N ASP A 94 -1.38 -5.83 18.96
CA ASP A 94 -2.38 -5.81 20.02
C ASP A 94 -1.79 -5.50 21.40
N SER A 95 -2.59 -4.86 22.22
CA SER A 95 -2.36 -4.78 23.66
C SER A 95 -3.67 -4.96 24.41
N ASP A 96 -3.57 -5.39 25.65
CA ASP A 96 -4.74 -5.59 26.52
C ASP A 96 -5.55 -4.31 26.77
N ARG A 97 -4.98 -3.14 26.52
CA ARG A 97 -5.58 -1.83 26.77
C ARG A 97 -5.97 -1.04 25.53
N LYS A 98 -5.36 -1.29 24.38
CA LYS A 98 -5.65 -0.63 23.12
C LYS A 98 -5.66 -1.64 22.00
N LYS A 99 -6.82 -1.81 21.42
CA LYS A 99 -7.00 -2.63 20.22
C LYS A 99 -6.75 -1.76 19.01
N GLY A 100 -5.84 -2.20 18.14
CA GLY A 100 -5.67 -1.59 16.84
C GLY A 100 -6.82 -2.00 15.92
N GLU A 101 -7.12 -1.17 14.94
CA GLU A 101 -8.14 -1.41 13.93
C GLU A 101 -7.51 -1.72 12.58
N SER A 102 -8.12 -2.66 11.86
CA SER A 102 -7.74 -2.99 10.48
C SER A 102 -8.92 -2.79 9.56
N LEU A 103 -8.74 -1.96 8.53
CA LEU A 103 -9.76 -1.64 7.54
C LEU A 103 -9.38 -2.22 6.19
N LEU A 104 -10.29 -2.98 5.58
CA LEU A 104 -10.13 -3.46 4.21
C LEU A 104 -10.61 -2.40 3.23
N ALA A 105 -9.78 -2.08 2.25
CA ALA A 105 -10.12 -1.14 1.19
C ALA A 105 -9.46 -1.52 -0.14
N SER A 106 -9.97 -0.96 -1.23
CA SER A 106 -9.34 -1.08 -2.55
C SER A 106 -8.05 -0.26 -2.62
N THR A 107 -7.15 -0.63 -3.53
CA THR A 107 -5.87 0.07 -3.72
C THR A 107 -6.04 1.59 -3.91
N PRO A 108 -6.95 2.09 -4.76
CA PRO A 108 -7.13 3.55 -4.90
C PRO A 108 -7.55 4.24 -3.60
N VAL A 109 -8.38 3.59 -2.79
CA VAL A 109 -8.81 4.14 -1.49
C VAL A 109 -7.65 4.17 -0.50
N VAL A 110 -6.82 3.12 -0.45
CA VAL A 110 -5.63 3.08 0.41
C VAL A 110 -4.66 4.20 0.05
N VAL A 111 -4.34 4.35 -1.25
CA VAL A 111 -3.42 5.40 -1.72
C VAL A 111 -3.96 6.79 -1.43
N LEU A 112 -5.22 7.05 -1.74
CA LEU A 112 -5.85 8.35 -1.49
C LEU A 112 -5.92 8.66 0.01
N SER A 113 -6.19 7.66 0.85
CA SER A 113 -6.16 7.83 2.31
C SER A 113 -4.78 8.22 2.82
N ALA A 114 -3.72 7.63 2.26
CA ALA A 114 -2.34 7.98 2.63
C ALA A 114 -2.00 9.43 2.23
N ILE A 115 -2.46 9.87 1.06
CA ILE A 115 -2.28 11.26 0.59
C ILE A 115 -3.03 12.24 1.51
N LEU A 116 -4.28 11.93 1.85
CA LEU A 116 -5.12 12.81 2.68
C LEU A 116 -4.82 12.71 4.18
N GLY A 117 -4.20 11.63 4.64
CA GLY A 117 -4.04 11.31 6.07
C GLY A 117 -5.34 10.91 6.77
N ARG A 118 -6.40 10.61 6.03
CA ARG A 118 -7.72 10.21 6.51
C ARG A 118 -8.50 9.43 5.46
N ILE A 119 -9.60 8.82 5.85
CA ILE A 119 -10.52 8.16 4.90
C ILE A 119 -11.11 9.22 3.96
N PRO A 120 -11.05 9.03 2.63
CA PRO A 120 -11.62 9.96 1.68
C PRO A 120 -13.15 9.96 1.72
N SER A 121 -13.77 11.08 1.40
CA SER A 121 -15.20 11.13 1.09
C SER A 121 -15.47 10.47 -0.27
N LEU A 122 -16.72 10.12 -0.52
CA LEU A 122 -17.12 9.55 -1.82
C LEU A 122 -16.84 10.50 -2.98
N GLU A 123 -17.01 11.79 -2.78
CA GLU A 123 -16.75 12.81 -3.79
C GLU A 123 -15.25 12.93 -4.10
N GLU A 124 -14.41 13.00 -3.08
CA GLU A 124 -12.95 13.00 -3.24
C GLU A 124 -12.46 11.75 -3.99
N TYR A 125 -13.01 10.59 -3.63
CA TYR A 125 -12.69 9.35 -4.32
C TYR A 125 -13.10 9.39 -5.80
N LYS A 126 -14.33 9.79 -6.11
CA LYS A 126 -14.80 9.92 -7.49
C LYS A 126 -13.93 10.87 -8.31
N ASN A 127 -13.57 12.02 -7.76
CA ASN A 127 -12.72 12.99 -8.43
C ASN A 127 -11.31 12.43 -8.69
N ALA A 128 -10.74 11.69 -7.74
CA ALA A 128 -9.42 11.11 -7.87
C ALA A 128 -9.36 10.01 -8.94
N VAL A 129 -10.42 9.18 -9.08
CA VAL A 129 -10.43 8.07 -10.05
C VAL A 129 -10.97 8.43 -11.43
N THR A 130 -11.59 9.59 -11.61
CA THR A 130 -12.22 10.00 -12.87
C THR A 130 -11.23 10.08 -14.05
N GLY A 131 -9.95 10.29 -13.82
CA GLY A 131 -8.93 10.33 -14.88
C GLY A 131 -8.22 9.00 -15.13
N ILE A 132 -8.54 7.94 -14.36
CA ILE A 132 -7.84 6.67 -14.45
C ILE A 132 -8.43 5.83 -15.59
N ASN A 133 -7.57 5.44 -16.55
CA ASN A 133 -7.98 4.52 -17.62
C ASN A 133 -7.99 3.08 -17.08
N LEU A 134 -9.15 2.64 -16.61
CA LEU A 134 -9.35 1.30 -16.07
C LEU A 134 -9.30 0.20 -17.12
N THR A 135 -9.38 0.52 -18.41
CA THR A 135 -9.35 -0.49 -19.48
C THR A 135 -8.01 -1.21 -19.59
N LYS A 136 -6.93 -0.60 -19.12
CA LYS A 136 -5.63 -1.25 -19.03
C LYS A 136 -5.56 -2.38 -18.00
N PHE A 137 -6.45 -2.36 -17.00
CA PHE A 137 -6.45 -3.29 -15.88
C PHE A 137 -7.55 -4.33 -15.93
N THR A 138 -8.42 -4.27 -16.93
CA THR A 138 -9.47 -5.26 -17.11
C THR A 138 -8.98 -6.33 -18.09
N PRO A 139 -8.64 -7.52 -17.63
CA PRO A 139 -8.30 -8.61 -18.56
C PRO A 139 -9.51 -8.86 -19.48
N PRO A 140 -9.28 -9.16 -20.76
CA PRO A 140 -10.37 -9.51 -21.64
C PRO A 140 -11.15 -10.67 -21.03
N ILE A 141 -12.46 -10.53 -20.92
CA ILE A 141 -13.35 -11.53 -20.28
C ILE A 141 -13.12 -12.93 -20.84
N ASN A 142 -12.75 -13.03 -22.11
CA ASN A 142 -12.45 -14.29 -22.77
C ASN A 142 -11.19 -15.01 -22.25
N SER A 143 -10.29 -14.33 -21.58
CA SER A 143 -9.10 -14.95 -21.00
C SER A 143 -9.36 -15.67 -19.68
N LEU A 144 -10.50 -15.40 -19.04
CA LEU A 144 -10.87 -16.04 -17.77
C LEU A 144 -11.60 -17.38 -17.96
N TYR A 145 -12.04 -17.69 -19.18
CA TYR A 145 -12.84 -18.87 -19.50
C TYR A 145 -12.27 -19.72 -20.66
N SER A 146 -11.07 -19.40 -21.09
CA SER A 146 -10.37 -20.18 -22.12
C SER A 146 -9.52 -21.29 -21.52
#